data_8e94c6a78bafd630260aa801193efecf
#
_entry.id   8e94c6a78bafd630260aa801193efecf
#
_cell.length_a   1.000
_cell.length_b   1.000
_cell.length_c   1.000
_cell.angle_alpha   90.00
_cell.angle_beta   90.00
_cell.angle_gamma   90.00
#
_symmetry.space_group_name_H-M   'P 1'
#
loop_
_entity.id
_entity.type
_entity.pdbx_description
1 polymer ?
#
loop_
_entity_poly.entity_id
_entity_poly.type
_entity_poly.pdbx_seq_one_letter_code
_entity_poly.pdbx_strand_id
1 'polypeptide(L)'
;MVTTIVALSTVIAAGVLLWWRHLDGVIHPGQQVDPLDGVPADLRTAAMILTDIRHQRLMWSALGLGSDGNWPSVLSADRIESGAVIDVQMVGGQKLSDWTNDDTTDALAQYLGVPKVLVSQSSPGFLRIELRTFDTLAAPVSVPGVASTGVDLEAVPVGLREDGRTWLLRVLYAHILLAGAMGSGKGSVLWSLINGIGPAIKAGFVDVWMADPKGGMEFGRGERLWVRFETTADGILAMLTEAVFVMDERAARLRAAGVRKHVPTVDEPLILIVIDEAAALSSYATREQQEQFRQFTGLLLSKGRAVGVSVIAALQDPSKETMPNRQLFPIRVGLRLDEPTQTAMVHGQGAKDRGALCHEIPDTTPGVGYVGEDGTTEFVRVRAYWIDDDQADAIVDAYAPIPMAPPATVDDDFDPATFDPDHIPGEDDEQGWAA
;
A
#
# COMPACT_ATOMS: atom_id res chain seq x y z
N MET A 1 3.69 46.33 24.82
CA MET A 1 3.82 44.89 24.51
C MET A 1 2.60 44.34 23.72
N VAL A 2 1.37 44.67 24.11
CA VAL A 2 0.15 44.25 23.38
C VAL A 2 0.09 44.82 21.95
N THR A 3 0.50 46.08 21.76
CA THR A 3 0.52 46.76 20.44
C THR A 3 1.54 46.14 19.47
N THR A 4 2.65 45.64 19.98
CA THR A 4 3.69 44.99 19.16
C THR A 4 3.28 43.61 18.66
N ILE A 5 2.52 42.83 19.46
CA ILE A 5 2.01 41.50 19.09
C ILE A 5 0.90 41.62 18.05
N VAL A 6 0.02 42.61 18.17
CA VAL A 6 -1.04 42.91 17.19
C VAL A 6 -0.43 43.36 15.86
N ALA A 7 0.64 44.14 15.89
CA ALA A 7 1.35 44.55 14.66
C ALA A 7 2.06 43.36 13.97
N LEU A 8 2.63 42.43 14.75
CA LEU A 8 3.30 41.26 14.21
C LEU A 8 2.31 40.26 13.57
N SER A 9 1.14 40.06 14.21
CA SER A 9 0.10 39.18 13.66
C SER A 9 -0.55 39.76 12.39
N THR A 10 -0.70 41.08 12.30
CA THR A 10 -1.19 41.76 11.08
C THR A 10 -0.16 41.71 9.94
N VAL A 11 1.12 41.77 10.27
CA VAL A 11 2.22 41.64 9.28
C VAL A 11 2.31 40.19 8.77
N ILE A 12 2.11 39.20 9.62
CA ILE A 12 2.11 37.76 9.20
C ILE A 12 0.86 37.48 8.36
N ALA A 13 -0.33 37.96 8.75
CA ALA A 13 -1.53 37.81 7.92
C ALA A 13 -1.43 38.50 6.56
N ALA A 14 -0.82 39.71 6.53
CA ALA A 14 -0.52 40.40 5.27
C ALA A 14 0.56 39.68 4.46
N GLY A 15 1.53 39.08 5.11
CA GLY A 15 2.59 38.26 4.46
C GLY A 15 2.05 37.02 3.82
N VAL A 16 1.16 36.28 4.46
CA VAL A 16 0.46 35.10 3.94
C VAL A 16 -0.41 35.49 2.73
N LEU A 17 -1.15 36.60 2.82
CA LEU A 17 -1.94 37.12 1.70
C LEU A 17 -1.08 37.57 0.52
N LEU A 18 0.05 38.22 0.76
CA LEU A 18 0.98 38.65 -0.27
C LEU A 18 1.69 37.44 -0.93
N TRP A 19 1.96 36.39 -0.17
CA TRP A 19 2.59 35.16 -0.71
C TRP A 19 1.61 34.36 -1.56
N TRP A 20 0.35 34.23 -1.16
CA TRP A 20 -0.71 33.64 -1.98
C TRP A 20 -0.89 34.36 -3.31
N ARG A 21 -0.59 35.65 -3.35
CA ARG A 21 -0.68 36.51 -4.54
C ARG A 21 0.56 36.47 -5.43
N HIS A 22 1.72 36.16 -4.86
CA HIS A 22 2.97 36.12 -5.63
C HIS A 22 3.02 34.92 -6.61
N LEU A 23 2.17 33.92 -6.40
CA LEU A 23 2.06 32.76 -7.29
C LEU A 23 1.21 33.05 -8.55
N ASP A 24 0.36 34.09 -8.58
CA ASP A 24 -0.57 34.36 -9.70
C ASP A 24 -0.32 35.68 -10.48
N GLY A 25 0.81 36.36 -10.29
CA GLY A 25 1.26 37.44 -11.18
C GLY A 25 0.70 38.84 -10.89
N VAL A 26 1.60 39.81 -10.98
CA VAL A 26 1.51 41.27 -11.10
C VAL A 26 0.33 42.02 -10.48
N ILE A 27 0.61 42.65 -9.33
CA ILE A 27 -0.29 43.63 -8.70
C ILE A 27 -0.13 44.99 -9.41
N HIS A 28 -1.19 45.53 -9.99
CA HIS A 28 -1.24 46.91 -10.44
C HIS A 28 -1.52 47.88 -9.27
N PRO A 29 -0.76 48.98 -9.07
CA PRO A 29 -0.99 49.91 -8.01
C PRO A 29 -2.29 50.68 -8.27
N GLY A 30 -3.26 50.59 -7.31
CA GLY A 30 -4.53 51.33 -7.34
C GLY A 30 -5.83 50.49 -7.36
N GLN A 31 -5.78 49.18 -7.49
CA GLN A 31 -6.94 48.32 -7.36
C GLN A 31 -7.20 47.93 -5.91
N GLN A 32 -8.42 48.20 -5.40
CA GLN A 32 -8.91 47.52 -4.19
C GLN A 32 -9.06 46.04 -4.50
N VAL A 33 -8.10 45.26 -4.12
CA VAL A 33 -8.07 43.83 -4.41
C VAL A 33 -8.79 43.15 -3.24
N ASP A 34 -9.81 42.37 -3.54
CA ASP A 34 -10.46 41.48 -2.61
C ASP A 34 -9.40 40.58 -1.96
N PRO A 35 -9.29 40.53 -0.61
CA PRO A 35 -8.38 39.63 0.09
C PRO A 35 -8.55 38.16 -0.30
N LEU A 36 -9.70 37.78 -0.85
CA LEU A 36 -10.04 36.44 -1.31
C LEU A 36 -9.87 36.24 -2.83
N ASP A 37 -9.37 37.28 -3.54
CA ASP A 37 -9.10 37.17 -4.96
C ASP A 37 -7.95 36.18 -5.20
N GLY A 38 -8.16 35.18 -6.10
CA GLY A 38 -7.24 34.07 -6.32
C GLY A 38 -7.37 32.87 -5.37
N VAL A 39 -8.23 32.96 -4.32
CA VAL A 39 -8.54 31.82 -3.46
C VAL A 39 -9.60 30.94 -4.13
N PRO A 40 -9.38 29.62 -4.27
CA PRO A 40 -10.40 28.69 -4.79
C PRO A 40 -11.72 28.81 -4.02
N ALA A 41 -12.84 28.63 -4.73
CA ALA A 41 -14.17 28.86 -4.15
C ALA A 41 -14.45 27.98 -2.94
N ASP A 42 -13.95 26.75 -2.95
CA ASP A 42 -14.04 25.73 -1.91
C ASP A 42 -13.17 26.01 -0.67
N LEU A 43 -12.19 26.91 -0.78
CA LEU A 43 -11.34 27.35 0.35
C LEU A 43 -11.64 28.77 0.84
N ARG A 44 -12.58 29.50 0.22
CA ARG A 44 -12.86 30.91 0.59
C ARG A 44 -13.32 31.08 2.03
N THR A 45 -14.18 30.17 2.51
CA THR A 45 -14.65 30.21 3.92
C THR A 45 -13.47 30.02 4.88
N ALA A 46 -12.63 29.03 4.62
CA ALA A 46 -11.43 28.77 5.43
C ALA A 46 -10.48 29.99 5.39
N ALA A 47 -10.20 30.51 4.20
CA ALA A 47 -9.33 31.69 4.05
C ALA A 47 -9.87 32.91 4.80
N MET A 48 -11.17 33.20 4.74
CA MET A 48 -11.80 34.30 5.48
C MET A 48 -11.64 34.15 6.99
N ILE A 49 -11.82 32.91 7.51
CA ILE A 49 -11.69 32.65 8.95
C ILE A 49 -10.23 32.70 9.38
N LEU A 50 -9.32 32.13 8.61
CA LEU A 50 -7.92 31.97 8.98
C LEU A 50 -7.10 33.28 8.81
N THR A 51 -7.58 34.25 8.04
CA THR A 51 -6.90 35.53 7.84
C THR A 51 -7.31 36.61 8.87
N ASP A 52 -8.46 36.45 9.57
CA ASP A 52 -8.90 37.39 10.60
C ASP A 52 -8.80 36.74 11.99
N ILE A 53 -7.95 37.32 12.84
CA ILE A 53 -7.72 36.85 14.22
C ILE A 53 -9.01 36.82 15.06
N ARG A 54 -10.00 37.65 14.76
CA ARG A 54 -11.29 37.64 15.47
C ARG A 54 -12.09 36.40 15.09
N HIS A 55 -12.12 36.05 13.82
CA HIS A 55 -12.78 34.85 13.34
C HIS A 55 -12.06 33.58 13.83
N GLN A 56 -10.72 33.56 13.82
CA GLN A 56 -9.95 32.47 14.43
C GLN A 56 -10.33 32.24 15.90
N ARG A 57 -10.41 33.32 16.71
CA ARG A 57 -10.77 33.21 18.14
C ARG A 57 -12.19 32.69 18.33
N LEU A 58 -13.14 33.15 17.51
CA LEU A 58 -14.52 32.65 17.56
C LEU A 58 -14.54 31.13 17.22
N MET A 59 -13.80 30.70 16.21
CA MET A 59 -13.67 29.30 15.87
C MET A 59 -13.07 28.48 17.01
N TRP A 60 -11.90 28.92 17.55
CA TRP A 60 -11.24 28.19 18.64
C TRP A 60 -12.13 28.12 19.90
N SER A 61 -12.87 29.19 20.19
CA SER A 61 -13.83 29.17 21.28
C SER A 61 -15.00 28.24 21.07
N ALA A 62 -15.57 28.23 19.86
CA ALA A 62 -16.69 27.33 19.50
C ALA A 62 -16.32 25.87 19.57
N LEU A 63 -15.06 25.55 19.27
CA LEU A 63 -14.52 24.19 19.28
C LEU A 63 -13.92 23.77 20.64
N GLY A 64 -13.99 24.68 21.66
CA GLY A 64 -13.38 24.42 22.98
C GLY A 64 -11.85 24.33 22.95
N LEU A 65 -11.19 24.82 21.89
CA LEU A 65 -9.74 24.76 21.71
C LEU A 65 -9.01 26.01 22.21
N GLY A 66 -9.74 26.97 22.83
CA GLY A 66 -9.15 28.14 23.42
C GLY A 66 -10.17 28.99 24.15
N SER A 67 -9.71 29.76 25.17
CA SER A 67 -10.54 30.67 25.95
C SER A 67 -9.68 31.72 26.67
N ASP A 68 -10.32 32.78 27.17
CA ASP A 68 -9.76 33.75 28.14
C ASP A 68 -8.37 34.31 27.81
N GLY A 69 -8.12 34.59 26.53
CA GLY A 69 -6.85 35.14 26.06
C GLY A 69 -5.80 34.11 25.70
N ASN A 70 -6.06 32.84 25.93
CA ASN A 70 -5.20 31.73 25.53
C ASN A 70 -5.77 31.03 24.25
N TRP A 71 -5.19 31.37 23.11
CA TRP A 71 -5.68 30.93 21.79
C TRP A 71 -4.59 30.22 21.03
N PRO A 72 -4.91 29.11 20.30
CA PRO A 72 -4.01 28.58 19.32
C PRO A 72 -3.61 29.63 18.29
N SER A 73 -2.38 29.55 17.81
CA SER A 73 -1.87 30.54 16.84
C SER A 73 -1.63 29.86 15.49
N VAL A 74 -2.26 30.39 14.45
CA VAL A 74 -1.94 29.97 13.06
C VAL A 74 -0.59 30.59 12.68
N LEU A 75 0.36 29.77 12.28
CA LEU A 75 1.73 30.16 11.96
C LEU A 75 1.93 30.33 10.47
N SER A 76 1.39 29.41 9.68
CA SER A 76 1.42 29.44 8.22
C SER A 76 0.16 28.85 7.65
N ALA A 77 -0.14 29.15 6.38
CA ALA A 77 -1.17 28.51 5.59
C ALA A 77 -0.66 28.42 4.15
N ASP A 78 -0.56 27.20 3.64
CA ASP A 78 0.00 26.90 2.34
C ASP A 78 -1.02 26.11 1.49
N ARG A 79 -1.06 26.37 0.18
CA ARG A 79 -1.89 25.62 -0.73
C ARG A 79 -1.22 24.30 -1.09
N ILE A 80 -2.01 23.22 -1.11
CA ILE A 80 -1.63 21.91 -1.62
C ILE A 80 -2.63 21.49 -2.69
N GLU A 81 -2.32 20.45 -3.45
CA GLU A 81 -3.19 19.96 -4.53
C GLU A 81 -4.59 19.62 -4.05
N SER A 82 -4.70 18.95 -2.89
CA SER A 82 -5.98 18.52 -2.29
C SER A 82 -6.69 19.59 -1.46
N GLY A 83 -6.15 20.85 -1.37
CA GLY A 83 -6.73 21.90 -0.56
C GLY A 83 -5.70 22.86 0.03
N ALA A 84 -5.58 22.90 1.36
CA ALA A 84 -4.61 23.74 2.05
C ALA A 84 -4.03 23.04 3.28
N VAL A 85 -2.84 23.44 3.71
CA VAL A 85 -2.21 23.01 4.95
C VAL A 85 -1.95 24.20 5.84
N ILE A 86 -2.20 24.05 7.15
CA ILE A 86 -2.04 25.09 8.15
C ILE A 86 -1.15 24.56 9.26
N ASP A 87 -0.11 25.29 9.62
CA ASP A 87 0.66 25.00 10.83
C ASP A 87 0.11 25.84 12.01
N VAL A 88 -0.15 25.16 13.12
CA VAL A 88 -0.79 25.76 14.30
C VAL A 88 0.04 25.48 15.55
N GLN A 89 0.28 26.50 16.37
CA GLN A 89 0.83 26.34 17.71
C GLN A 89 -0.29 26.09 18.70
N MET A 90 -0.21 25.00 19.45
CA MET A 90 -1.15 24.65 20.51
C MET A 90 -1.04 25.57 21.69
N VAL A 91 -2.12 25.67 22.48
CA VAL A 91 -2.09 26.30 23.80
C VAL A 91 -1.48 25.33 24.82
N GLY A 92 -0.74 25.89 25.78
CA GLY A 92 -0.17 25.06 26.85
C GLY A 92 -1.25 24.30 27.64
N GLY A 93 -1.00 23.01 27.85
CA GLY A 93 -1.94 22.12 28.55
C GLY A 93 -2.84 21.28 27.63
N GLN A 94 -2.93 21.61 26.35
CA GLN A 94 -3.64 20.77 25.36
C GLN A 94 -2.87 19.50 25.02
N LYS A 95 -3.62 18.46 24.69
CA LYS A 95 -3.10 17.18 24.20
C LYS A 95 -3.40 17.02 22.71
N LEU A 96 -2.62 16.21 22.02
CA LEU A 96 -2.88 15.87 20.63
C LEU A 96 -4.29 15.28 20.44
N SER A 97 -4.75 14.45 21.39
CA SER A 97 -6.10 13.87 21.36
C SER A 97 -7.24 14.89 21.37
N ASP A 98 -7.02 16.10 21.89
CA ASP A 98 -8.04 17.15 21.89
C ASP A 98 -8.30 17.68 20.47
N TRP A 99 -7.34 17.46 19.56
CA TRP A 99 -7.36 17.95 18.19
C TRP A 99 -7.63 16.84 17.14
N THR A 100 -7.32 15.60 17.48
CA THR A 100 -7.40 14.45 16.54
C THR A 100 -8.62 13.58 16.76
N ASN A 101 -9.48 13.88 17.75
CA ASN A 101 -10.74 13.17 17.90
C ASN A 101 -11.73 13.53 16.79
N ASP A 102 -12.57 12.56 16.41
CA ASP A 102 -13.50 12.69 15.28
C ASP A 102 -14.42 13.91 15.43
N ASP A 103 -14.96 14.16 16.65
CA ASP A 103 -15.87 15.30 16.91
C ASP A 103 -15.19 16.65 16.64
N THR A 104 -13.91 16.80 17.02
CA THR A 104 -13.15 18.05 16.79
C THR A 104 -12.78 18.22 15.32
N THR A 105 -12.33 17.15 14.65
CA THR A 105 -11.96 17.23 13.23
C THR A 105 -13.16 17.48 12.34
N ASP A 106 -14.31 16.87 12.64
CA ASP A 106 -15.57 17.10 11.93
C ASP A 106 -16.10 18.52 12.17
N ALA A 107 -16.06 19.01 13.40
CA ALA A 107 -16.45 20.36 13.72
C ALA A 107 -15.53 21.41 13.06
N LEU A 108 -14.22 21.15 12.99
CA LEU A 108 -13.27 21.97 12.23
C LEU A 108 -13.61 21.98 10.74
N ALA A 109 -13.90 20.83 10.15
CA ALA A 109 -14.26 20.71 8.74
C ALA A 109 -15.53 21.52 8.42
N GLN A 110 -16.57 21.38 9.25
CA GLN A 110 -17.81 22.16 9.11
C GLN A 110 -17.58 23.67 9.28
N TYR A 111 -16.81 24.06 10.29
CA TYR A 111 -16.56 25.48 10.55
C TYR A 111 -15.76 26.14 9.42
N LEU A 112 -14.76 25.43 8.89
CA LEU A 112 -13.92 25.91 7.79
C LEU A 112 -14.56 25.73 6.40
N GLY A 113 -15.71 25.03 6.32
CA GLY A 113 -16.45 24.81 5.08
C GLY A 113 -15.76 23.88 4.10
N VAL A 114 -15.03 22.87 4.62
CA VAL A 114 -14.34 21.86 3.82
C VAL A 114 -14.88 20.46 4.11
N PRO A 115 -14.86 19.52 3.16
CA PRO A 115 -15.33 18.15 3.36
C PRO A 115 -14.61 17.38 4.47
N LYS A 116 -13.32 17.60 4.63
CA LYS A 116 -12.50 16.86 5.60
C LYS A 116 -11.31 17.67 6.10
N VAL A 117 -10.99 17.46 7.39
CA VAL A 117 -9.79 17.98 8.05
C VAL A 117 -8.99 16.84 8.61
N LEU A 118 -7.67 16.84 8.35
CA LEU A 118 -6.73 15.92 8.96
C LEU A 118 -5.80 16.70 9.88
N VAL A 119 -5.56 16.19 11.10
CA VAL A 119 -4.68 16.82 12.07
C VAL A 119 -3.54 15.86 12.40
N SER A 120 -2.31 16.34 12.31
CA SER A 120 -1.11 15.63 12.68
C SER A 120 -0.19 16.49 13.54
N GLN A 121 0.64 15.87 14.35
CA GLN A 121 1.64 16.58 15.14
C GLN A 121 2.93 16.76 14.31
N SER A 122 3.30 18.00 14.02
CA SER A 122 4.54 18.32 13.31
C SER A 122 5.78 18.31 14.24
N SER A 123 5.58 18.77 15.48
CA SER A 123 6.57 18.73 16.57
C SER A 123 5.86 18.95 17.92
N PRO A 124 6.51 18.70 19.07
CA PRO A 124 5.90 18.94 20.37
C PRO A 124 5.34 20.36 20.49
N GLY A 125 4.02 20.48 20.73
CA GLY A 125 3.30 21.76 20.84
C GLY A 125 2.88 22.39 19.49
N PHE A 126 3.17 21.73 18.36
CA PHE A 126 2.83 22.22 17.03
C PHE A 126 2.07 21.15 16.24
N LEU A 127 1.04 21.61 15.53
CA LEU A 127 0.18 20.78 14.70
C LEU A 127 0.24 21.20 13.25
N ARG A 128 0.05 20.24 12.37
CA ARG A 128 -0.26 20.44 10.97
C ARG A 128 -1.69 20.04 10.73
N ILE A 129 -2.49 20.95 10.19
CA ILE A 129 -3.90 20.74 9.86
C ILE A 129 -4.02 20.83 8.35
N GLU A 130 -4.45 19.73 7.72
CA GLU A 130 -4.72 19.67 6.28
C GLU A 130 -6.22 19.84 6.04
N LEU A 131 -6.57 20.85 5.26
CA LEU A 131 -7.93 21.09 4.79
C LEU A 131 -8.09 20.41 3.44
N ARG A 132 -8.92 19.41 3.35
CA ARG A 132 -9.17 18.65 2.11
C ARG A 132 -10.44 19.14 1.46
N THR A 133 -10.38 19.61 0.21
CA THR A 133 -11.54 20.08 -0.57
C THR A 133 -12.13 18.95 -1.43
N PHE A 134 -11.36 17.88 -1.68
CA PHE A 134 -11.84 16.67 -2.31
C PHE A 134 -11.05 15.45 -1.80
N ASP A 135 -11.61 14.27 -1.98
CA ASP A 135 -10.92 13.01 -1.68
C ASP A 135 -10.04 12.62 -2.86
N THR A 136 -8.73 12.71 -2.68
CA THR A 136 -7.71 12.33 -3.70
C THR A 136 -7.79 10.86 -4.11
N LEU A 137 -8.40 10.03 -3.27
CA LEU A 137 -8.59 8.60 -3.51
C LEU A 137 -10.02 8.24 -3.94
N ALA A 138 -10.90 9.20 -4.23
CA ALA A 138 -12.28 8.93 -4.65
C ALA A 138 -12.36 8.27 -6.03
N ALA A 139 -11.51 8.69 -6.98
CA ALA A 139 -11.48 8.15 -8.32
C ALA A 139 -10.61 6.88 -8.41
N PRO A 140 -10.98 5.88 -9.24
CA PRO A 140 -10.11 4.75 -9.53
C PRO A 140 -8.74 5.21 -10.03
N VAL A 141 -7.69 4.55 -9.55
CA VAL A 141 -6.31 4.86 -9.93
C VAL A 141 -5.91 3.91 -11.05
N SER A 142 -5.56 4.46 -12.20
CA SER A 142 -5.12 3.66 -13.35
C SER A 142 -3.78 2.98 -13.06
N VAL A 143 -3.64 1.73 -13.48
CA VAL A 143 -2.38 1.01 -13.40
C VAL A 143 -1.34 1.67 -14.34
N PRO A 144 -0.10 1.88 -13.88
CA PRO A 144 0.98 2.27 -14.78
C PRO A 144 1.16 1.21 -15.87
N GLY A 145 1.59 1.64 -17.05
CA GLY A 145 1.91 0.70 -18.13
C GLY A 145 2.92 -0.37 -17.67
N VAL A 146 2.96 -1.48 -18.42
CA VAL A 146 3.84 -2.61 -18.16
C VAL A 146 5.30 -2.16 -18.05
N ALA A 147 5.91 -2.33 -16.89
CA ALA A 147 7.33 -2.03 -16.70
C ALA A 147 8.19 -3.10 -17.38
N SER A 148 9.27 -2.69 -18.02
CA SER A 148 10.15 -3.59 -18.79
C SER A 148 11.37 -4.08 -18.01
N THR A 149 11.81 -3.37 -16.98
CA THR A 149 13.05 -3.68 -16.24
C THR A 149 13.00 -3.20 -14.79
N GLY A 150 13.78 -3.87 -13.95
CA GLY A 150 14.22 -3.45 -12.63
C GLY A 150 13.09 -3.25 -11.61
N VAL A 151 12.92 -4.21 -10.69
CA VAL A 151 11.96 -4.10 -9.58
C VAL A 151 12.74 -4.08 -8.27
N ASP A 152 12.46 -3.10 -7.45
CA ASP A 152 12.84 -3.13 -6.05
C ASP A 152 11.77 -3.89 -5.26
N LEU A 153 12.06 -5.13 -4.86
CA LEU A 153 11.14 -5.97 -4.11
C LEU A 153 10.90 -5.47 -2.66
N GLU A 154 11.67 -4.49 -2.20
CA GLU A 154 11.42 -3.79 -0.93
C GLU A 154 10.54 -2.55 -1.09
N ALA A 155 10.23 -2.12 -2.34
CA ALA A 155 9.43 -0.92 -2.64
C ALA A 155 8.57 -1.08 -3.90
N VAL A 156 7.71 -2.09 -3.92
CA VAL A 156 6.86 -2.44 -5.08
C VAL A 156 5.68 -1.47 -5.20
N PRO A 157 5.49 -0.78 -6.35
CA PRO A 157 4.39 0.14 -6.56
C PRO A 157 3.06 -0.62 -6.72
N VAL A 158 2.07 -0.30 -5.90
CA VAL A 158 0.75 -0.98 -5.89
C VAL A 158 -0.44 -0.02 -5.95
N GLY A 159 -0.21 1.30 -5.92
CA GLY A 159 -1.30 2.28 -5.93
C GLY A 159 -0.82 3.69 -5.59
N LEU A 160 -1.74 4.50 -5.11
CA LEU A 160 -1.48 5.85 -4.62
C LEU A 160 -1.78 5.98 -3.13
N ARG A 161 -1.06 6.88 -2.49
CA ARG A 161 -1.33 7.37 -1.14
C ARG A 161 -2.22 8.61 -1.22
N GLU A 162 -2.87 8.92 -0.13
CA GLU A 162 -3.72 10.10 0.00
C GLU A 162 -2.97 11.42 -0.26
N ASP A 163 -1.65 11.45 -0.02
CA ASP A 163 -0.77 12.60 -0.27
C ASP A 163 -0.28 12.70 -1.73
N GLY A 164 -0.84 11.91 -2.65
CA GLY A 164 -0.48 11.88 -4.09
C GLY A 164 0.78 11.08 -4.41
N ARG A 165 1.53 10.60 -3.41
CA ARG A 165 2.71 9.76 -3.65
C ARG A 165 2.31 8.33 -3.99
N THR A 166 3.20 7.61 -4.67
CA THR A 166 3.02 6.18 -4.94
C THR A 166 2.94 5.39 -3.64
N TRP A 167 1.94 4.50 -3.55
CA TRP A 167 1.91 3.50 -2.50
C TRP A 167 2.85 2.36 -2.86
N LEU A 168 3.87 2.18 -2.03
CA LEU A 168 4.88 1.13 -2.17
C LEU A 168 4.64 0.06 -1.11
N LEU A 169 4.68 -1.21 -1.51
CA LEU A 169 4.65 -2.36 -0.61
C LEU A 169 5.98 -3.10 -0.65
N ARG A 170 6.48 -3.48 0.52
CA ARG A 170 7.64 -4.35 0.64
C ARG A 170 7.21 -5.80 0.59
N VAL A 171 7.78 -6.55 -0.36
CA VAL A 171 7.54 -7.99 -0.55
C VAL A 171 8.71 -8.81 -0.03
N LEU A 172 9.94 -8.39 -0.34
CA LEU A 172 11.13 -9.05 0.13
C LEU A 172 11.33 -8.78 1.64
N TYR A 173 11.61 -9.83 2.39
CA TYR A 173 11.77 -9.82 3.86
C TYR A 173 10.52 -9.37 4.64
N ALA A 174 9.34 -9.51 4.06
CA ALA A 174 8.10 -9.12 4.69
C ALA A 174 7.02 -10.19 4.54
N HIS A 175 6.03 -10.14 5.42
CA HIS A 175 4.75 -10.83 5.27
C HIS A 175 3.64 -9.77 5.30
N ILE A 176 2.59 -9.97 4.53
CA ILE A 176 1.52 -8.98 4.37
C ILE A 176 0.19 -9.63 4.73
N LEU A 177 -0.54 -9.03 5.66
CA LEU A 177 -1.93 -9.33 5.93
C LEU A 177 -2.81 -8.35 5.17
N LEU A 178 -3.72 -8.85 4.35
CA LEU A 178 -4.68 -8.07 3.59
C LEU A 178 -6.10 -8.41 4.04
N ALA A 179 -6.74 -7.54 4.78
CA ALA A 179 -8.10 -7.73 5.26
C ALA A 179 -9.09 -6.77 4.59
N GLY A 180 -10.28 -7.25 4.29
CA GLY A 180 -11.34 -6.41 3.73
C GLY A 180 -12.59 -7.19 3.43
N ALA A 181 -13.75 -6.57 3.62
CA ALA A 181 -15.07 -7.14 3.33
C ALA A 181 -15.20 -7.57 1.85
N MET A 182 -16.29 -8.22 1.52
CA MET A 182 -16.62 -8.56 0.13
C MET A 182 -16.73 -7.28 -0.72
N GLY A 183 -16.14 -7.29 -1.93
CA GLY A 183 -16.14 -6.13 -2.82
C GLY A 183 -15.23 -4.98 -2.39
N SER A 184 -14.41 -5.12 -1.33
CA SER A 184 -13.50 -4.07 -0.86
C SER A 184 -12.30 -3.81 -1.75
N GLY A 185 -12.04 -4.65 -2.77
CA GLY A 185 -10.94 -4.49 -3.72
C GLY A 185 -9.67 -5.29 -3.38
N LYS A 186 -9.76 -6.40 -2.63
CA LYS A 186 -8.62 -7.29 -2.35
C LYS A 186 -7.94 -7.79 -3.61
N GLY A 187 -8.72 -8.25 -4.60
CA GLY A 187 -8.21 -8.69 -5.91
C GLY A 187 -7.37 -7.60 -6.59
N SER A 188 -7.85 -6.33 -6.59
CA SER A 188 -7.09 -5.20 -7.15
C SER A 188 -5.74 -4.99 -6.44
N VAL A 189 -5.67 -5.12 -5.12
CA VAL A 189 -4.39 -5.03 -4.39
C VAL A 189 -3.44 -6.14 -4.79
N LEU A 190 -3.93 -7.38 -4.86
CA LEU A 190 -3.11 -8.54 -5.24
C LEU A 190 -2.64 -8.46 -6.69
N TRP A 191 -3.51 -8.12 -7.64
CA TRP A 191 -3.13 -7.92 -9.04
C TRP A 191 -2.20 -6.72 -9.23
N SER A 192 -2.38 -5.62 -8.47
CA SER A 192 -1.43 -4.49 -8.47
C SER A 192 -0.04 -4.92 -8.03
N LEU A 193 0.02 -5.76 -7.00
CA LEU A 193 1.30 -6.32 -6.54
C LEU A 193 1.93 -7.21 -7.60
N ILE A 194 1.15 -8.13 -8.20
CA ILE A 194 1.62 -9.01 -9.28
C ILE A 194 2.14 -8.20 -10.46
N ASN A 195 1.43 -7.14 -10.87
CA ASN A 195 1.93 -6.22 -11.89
C ASN A 195 3.26 -5.57 -11.49
N GLY A 196 3.35 -5.09 -10.24
CA GLY A 196 4.54 -4.42 -9.74
C GLY A 196 5.78 -5.33 -9.67
N ILE A 197 5.61 -6.62 -9.36
CA ILE A 197 6.70 -7.61 -9.34
C ILE A 197 6.87 -8.37 -10.67
N GLY A 198 6.01 -8.12 -11.66
CA GLY A 198 5.97 -8.84 -12.93
C GLY A 198 7.32 -8.96 -13.63
N PRO A 199 8.14 -7.89 -13.77
CA PRO A 199 9.48 -8.01 -14.34
C PRO A 199 10.38 -9.00 -13.59
N ALA A 200 10.25 -9.11 -12.27
CA ALA A 200 11.03 -10.05 -11.46
C ALA A 200 10.54 -11.50 -11.61
N ILE A 201 9.22 -11.71 -11.80
CA ILE A 201 8.65 -13.03 -12.17
C ILE A 201 9.23 -13.47 -13.51
N LYS A 202 9.13 -12.60 -14.53
CA LYS A 202 9.63 -12.91 -15.88
C LYS A 202 11.12 -13.21 -15.92
N ALA A 203 11.89 -12.54 -15.07
CA ALA A 203 13.33 -12.72 -14.96
C ALA A 203 13.74 -13.90 -14.05
N GLY A 204 12.80 -14.60 -13.42
CA GLY A 204 13.05 -15.75 -12.55
C GLY A 204 13.60 -15.42 -11.16
N PHE A 205 13.45 -14.18 -10.70
CA PHE A 205 13.85 -13.78 -9.34
C PHE A 205 12.74 -13.96 -8.31
N VAL A 206 11.49 -14.17 -8.75
CA VAL A 206 10.32 -14.36 -7.89
C VAL A 206 9.49 -15.53 -8.42
N ASP A 207 9.28 -16.51 -7.57
CA ASP A 207 8.33 -17.61 -7.75
C ASP A 207 7.05 -17.31 -6.99
N VAL A 208 5.94 -17.13 -7.71
CA VAL A 208 4.64 -16.95 -7.08
C VAL A 208 3.96 -18.30 -6.90
N TRP A 209 3.61 -18.61 -5.66
CA TRP A 209 2.85 -19.79 -5.27
C TRP A 209 1.46 -19.34 -4.84
N MET A 210 0.49 -19.55 -5.69
CA MET A 210 -0.88 -19.04 -5.54
C MET A 210 -1.81 -20.10 -4.96
N ALA A 211 -2.49 -19.75 -3.89
CA ALA A 211 -3.59 -20.50 -3.29
C ALA A 211 -4.91 -19.76 -3.50
N ASP A 212 -5.78 -20.29 -4.36
CA ASP A 212 -7.12 -19.77 -4.61
C ASP A 212 -8.19 -20.81 -4.22
N PRO A 213 -8.55 -20.88 -2.92
CA PRO A 213 -9.49 -21.89 -2.41
C PRO A 213 -10.92 -21.68 -2.89
N LYS A 214 -11.20 -20.65 -3.68
CA LYS A 214 -12.49 -20.42 -4.34
C LYS A 214 -12.58 -21.15 -5.70
N GLY A 215 -11.76 -22.16 -5.91
CA GLY A 215 -11.75 -22.97 -7.15
C GLY A 215 -11.07 -22.27 -8.32
N GLY A 216 -10.17 -21.33 -8.07
CA GLY A 216 -9.43 -20.64 -9.12
C GLY A 216 -10.20 -19.50 -9.80
N MET A 217 -11.33 -19.09 -9.26
CA MET A 217 -12.20 -18.08 -9.90
C MET A 217 -11.53 -16.69 -9.99
N GLU A 218 -10.74 -16.33 -9.00
CA GLU A 218 -10.10 -15.01 -8.93
C GLU A 218 -8.74 -14.98 -9.65
N PHE A 219 -7.93 -16.05 -9.48
CA PHE A 219 -6.53 -16.09 -9.95
C PHE A 219 -6.24 -17.18 -11.01
N GLY A 220 -7.24 -17.93 -11.47
CA GLY A 220 -7.06 -18.93 -12.52
C GLY A 220 -6.58 -18.36 -13.85
N ARG A 221 -6.99 -17.12 -14.21
CA ARG A 221 -6.49 -16.43 -15.41
C ARG A 221 -4.97 -16.21 -15.40
N GLY A 222 -4.36 -16.14 -14.20
CA GLY A 222 -2.92 -15.96 -14.01
C GLY A 222 -2.11 -17.26 -13.96
N GLU A 223 -2.67 -18.42 -14.24
CA GLU A 223 -2.01 -19.73 -14.07
C GLU A 223 -0.63 -19.80 -14.74
N ARG A 224 -0.44 -19.10 -15.87
CA ARG A 224 0.86 -19.00 -16.56
C ARG A 224 1.95 -18.23 -15.78
N LEU A 225 1.57 -17.48 -14.74
CA LEU A 225 2.50 -16.74 -13.87
C LEU A 225 2.91 -17.54 -12.63
N TRP A 226 2.10 -18.55 -12.25
CA TRP A 226 2.26 -19.23 -10.97
C TRP A 226 3.15 -20.46 -11.15
N VAL A 227 4.21 -20.56 -10.34
CA VAL A 227 5.03 -21.77 -10.23
C VAL A 227 4.23 -22.90 -9.58
N ARG A 228 3.36 -22.54 -8.63
CA ARG A 228 2.39 -23.45 -8.00
C ARG A 228 1.03 -22.77 -8.01
N PHE A 229 0.00 -23.52 -8.38
CA PHE A 229 -1.40 -23.08 -8.31
C PHE A 229 -2.25 -24.14 -7.67
N GLU A 230 -2.79 -23.84 -6.48
CA GLU A 230 -3.57 -24.80 -5.70
C GLU A 230 -4.94 -24.23 -5.33
N THR A 231 -5.98 -25.01 -5.57
CA THR A 231 -7.37 -24.58 -5.35
C THR A 231 -8.10 -25.41 -4.29
N THR A 232 -7.50 -26.53 -3.84
CA THR A 232 -8.07 -27.40 -2.82
C THR A 232 -7.35 -27.26 -1.49
N ALA A 233 -8.04 -27.55 -0.39
CA ALA A 233 -7.42 -27.48 0.93
C ALA A 233 -6.19 -28.41 1.05
N ASP A 234 -6.28 -29.63 0.53
CA ASP A 234 -5.17 -30.58 0.60
C ASP A 234 -3.99 -30.15 -0.27
N GLY A 235 -4.25 -29.62 -1.49
CA GLY A 235 -3.22 -29.08 -2.36
C GLY A 235 -2.50 -27.89 -1.74
N ILE A 236 -3.26 -26.97 -1.14
CA ILE A 236 -2.69 -25.79 -0.45
C ILE A 236 -1.84 -26.22 0.75
N LEU A 237 -2.29 -27.20 1.55
CA LEU A 237 -1.50 -27.71 2.67
C LEU A 237 -0.23 -28.42 2.20
N ALA A 238 -0.28 -29.17 1.10
CA ALA A 238 0.90 -29.77 0.48
C ALA A 238 1.90 -28.70 0.00
N MET A 239 1.40 -27.63 -0.64
CA MET A 239 2.20 -26.47 -1.05
C MET A 239 2.87 -25.78 0.16
N LEU A 240 2.15 -25.56 1.26
CA LEU A 240 2.70 -24.96 2.47
C LEU A 240 3.74 -25.87 3.15
N THR A 241 3.54 -27.19 3.11
CA THR A 241 4.50 -28.18 3.60
C THR A 241 5.82 -28.10 2.83
N GLU A 242 5.74 -28.05 1.51
CA GLU A 242 6.91 -27.88 0.64
C GLU A 242 7.64 -26.56 0.92
N ALA A 243 6.87 -25.46 1.10
CA ALA A 243 7.46 -24.15 1.44
C ALA A 243 8.23 -24.20 2.76
N VAL A 244 7.72 -24.90 3.78
CA VAL A 244 8.42 -25.08 5.06
C VAL A 244 9.70 -25.90 4.85
N PHE A 245 9.67 -26.94 4.03
CA PHE A 245 10.85 -27.74 3.72
C PHE A 245 11.93 -26.88 3.04
N VAL A 246 11.58 -26.15 1.98
CA VAL A 246 12.52 -25.24 1.29
C VAL A 246 13.07 -24.16 2.23
N MET A 247 12.21 -23.60 3.09
CA MET A 247 12.61 -22.62 4.09
C MET A 247 13.68 -23.17 5.04
N ASP A 248 13.49 -24.39 5.57
CA ASP A 248 14.43 -25.00 6.52
C ASP A 248 15.74 -25.39 5.83
N GLU A 249 15.73 -25.88 4.58
CA GLU A 249 16.93 -26.14 3.77
C GLU A 249 17.72 -24.85 3.52
N ARG A 250 17.06 -23.77 3.08
CA ARG A 250 17.69 -22.47 2.86
C ARG A 250 18.29 -21.93 4.18
N ALA A 251 17.58 -22.07 5.29
CA ALA A 251 18.08 -21.67 6.61
C ALA A 251 19.35 -22.43 7.00
N ALA A 252 19.41 -23.73 6.74
CA ALA A 252 20.59 -24.55 7.00
C ALA A 252 21.79 -24.13 6.14
N ARG A 253 21.59 -23.89 4.83
CA ARG A 253 22.65 -23.41 3.92
C ARG A 253 23.18 -22.04 4.30
N LEU A 254 22.29 -21.08 4.54
CA LEU A 254 22.67 -19.72 4.93
C LEU A 254 23.45 -19.71 6.25
N ARG A 255 23.03 -20.54 7.22
CA ARG A 255 23.77 -20.71 8.47
C ARG A 255 25.16 -21.28 8.25
N ALA A 256 25.29 -22.32 7.40
CA ALA A 256 26.58 -22.93 7.07
C ALA A 256 27.52 -21.93 6.36
N ALA A 257 26.96 -21.05 5.52
CA ALA A 257 27.68 -19.99 4.81
C ALA A 257 27.95 -18.73 5.66
N GLY A 258 27.44 -18.65 6.89
CA GLY A 258 27.56 -17.44 7.73
C GLY A 258 26.76 -16.23 7.21
N VAL A 259 25.78 -16.46 6.33
CA VAL A 259 24.94 -15.43 5.70
C VAL A 259 23.65 -15.26 6.51
N ARG A 260 23.24 -14.02 6.77
CA ARG A 260 22.07 -13.72 7.60
C ARG A 260 20.76 -13.55 6.84
N LYS A 261 20.84 -13.18 5.57
CA LYS A 261 19.67 -12.90 4.72
C LYS A 261 19.88 -13.52 3.34
N HIS A 262 18.85 -14.16 2.84
CA HIS A 262 18.79 -14.64 1.48
C HIS A 262 18.67 -13.47 0.49
N VAL A 263 19.42 -13.50 -0.58
CA VAL A 263 19.29 -12.57 -1.71
C VAL A 263 18.74 -13.37 -2.88
N PRO A 264 17.58 -13.01 -3.44
CA PRO A 264 16.97 -13.73 -4.55
C PRO A 264 17.90 -13.79 -5.78
N THR A 265 18.00 -14.95 -6.38
CA THR A 265 18.68 -15.21 -7.65
C THR A 265 17.77 -16.04 -8.54
N VAL A 266 18.15 -16.26 -9.80
CA VAL A 266 17.39 -17.13 -10.72
C VAL A 266 17.40 -18.59 -10.24
N ASP A 267 18.50 -19.06 -9.64
CA ASP A 267 18.61 -20.42 -9.09
C ASP A 267 17.88 -20.57 -7.74
N GLU A 268 17.76 -19.49 -7.00
CA GLU A 268 17.09 -19.45 -5.70
C GLU A 268 16.20 -18.21 -5.61
N PRO A 269 15.04 -18.18 -6.29
CA PRO A 269 14.16 -17.02 -6.31
C PRO A 269 13.49 -16.77 -4.94
N LEU A 270 12.97 -15.57 -4.74
CA LEU A 270 12.02 -15.29 -3.67
C LEU A 270 10.78 -16.17 -3.89
N ILE A 271 10.41 -16.97 -2.92
CA ILE A 271 9.10 -17.66 -2.91
C ILE A 271 8.08 -16.71 -2.30
N LEU A 272 7.11 -16.30 -3.11
CA LEU A 272 5.98 -15.48 -2.68
C LEU A 272 4.71 -16.32 -2.65
N ILE A 273 4.30 -16.72 -1.44
CA ILE A 273 3.06 -17.45 -1.21
C ILE A 273 1.92 -16.44 -1.09
N VAL A 274 0.91 -16.55 -1.94
CA VAL A 274 -0.30 -15.71 -1.91
C VAL A 274 -1.50 -16.59 -1.62
N ILE A 275 -2.23 -16.28 -0.55
CA ILE A 275 -3.46 -16.97 -0.14
C ILE A 275 -4.62 -16.00 -0.28
N ASP A 276 -5.52 -16.23 -1.24
CA ASP A 276 -6.63 -15.31 -1.55
C ASP A 276 -7.71 -15.29 -0.45
N GLU A 277 -7.96 -16.41 0.22
CA GLU A 277 -8.93 -16.48 1.31
C GLU A 277 -8.48 -17.47 2.39
N ALA A 278 -7.86 -16.94 3.44
CA ALA A 278 -7.34 -17.77 4.53
C ALA A 278 -8.45 -18.49 5.34
N ALA A 279 -9.67 -17.93 5.38
CA ALA A 279 -10.80 -18.52 6.08
C ALA A 279 -11.18 -19.91 5.54
N ALA A 280 -10.95 -20.16 4.26
CA ALA A 280 -11.21 -21.47 3.65
C ALA A 280 -10.44 -22.60 4.35
N LEU A 281 -9.22 -22.31 4.82
CA LEU A 281 -8.34 -23.28 5.47
C LEU A 281 -8.42 -23.23 7.00
N SER A 282 -8.72 -22.09 7.57
CA SER A 282 -8.70 -21.89 9.01
C SER A 282 -10.06 -22.07 9.69
N SER A 283 -11.17 -21.85 8.95
CA SER A 283 -12.51 -21.87 9.53
C SER A 283 -13.43 -22.91 8.89
N TYR A 284 -13.27 -23.18 7.58
CA TYR A 284 -14.18 -24.06 6.83
C TYR A 284 -13.61 -25.44 6.54
N ALA A 285 -12.31 -25.65 6.70
CA ALA A 285 -11.66 -26.94 6.55
C ALA A 285 -11.90 -27.88 7.74
N THR A 286 -11.46 -29.13 7.66
CA THR A 286 -11.50 -30.06 8.77
C THR A 286 -10.58 -29.59 9.93
N ARG A 287 -10.82 -30.06 11.13
CA ARG A 287 -9.98 -29.69 12.30
C ARG A 287 -8.51 -30.03 12.12
N GLU A 288 -8.22 -31.14 11.46
CA GLU A 288 -6.84 -31.55 11.15
C GLU A 288 -6.19 -30.58 10.17
N GLN A 289 -6.88 -30.23 9.09
CA GLN A 289 -6.42 -29.25 8.11
C GLN A 289 -6.24 -27.85 8.72
N GLN A 290 -7.15 -27.41 9.60
CA GLN A 290 -7.02 -26.16 10.33
C GLN A 290 -5.76 -26.12 11.20
N GLU A 291 -5.47 -27.22 11.92
CA GLU A 291 -4.26 -27.32 12.76
C GLU A 291 -2.99 -27.33 11.92
N GLN A 292 -2.96 -28.07 10.82
CA GLN A 292 -1.84 -28.06 9.86
C GLN A 292 -1.62 -26.67 9.27
N PHE A 293 -2.68 -26.00 8.81
CA PHE A 293 -2.61 -24.64 8.30
C PHE A 293 -2.02 -23.67 9.33
N ARG A 294 -2.52 -23.73 10.57
CA ARG A 294 -2.02 -22.92 11.69
C ARG A 294 -0.54 -23.17 11.96
N GLN A 295 -0.12 -24.42 11.97
CA GLN A 295 1.28 -24.81 12.20
C GLN A 295 2.20 -24.32 11.08
N PHE A 296 1.88 -24.62 9.83
CA PHE A 296 2.73 -24.25 8.68
C PHE A 296 2.82 -22.73 8.49
N THR A 297 1.69 -22.03 8.57
CA THR A 297 1.71 -20.56 8.49
C THR A 297 2.47 -19.95 9.67
N GLY A 298 2.36 -20.49 10.87
CA GLY A 298 3.14 -20.06 12.03
C GLY A 298 4.65 -20.22 11.82
N LEU A 299 5.11 -21.34 11.25
CA LEU A 299 6.51 -21.57 10.92
C LEU A 299 7.02 -20.60 9.85
N LEU A 300 6.28 -20.48 8.73
CA LEU A 300 6.64 -19.60 7.62
C LEU A 300 6.70 -18.13 8.05
N LEU A 301 5.71 -17.65 8.81
CA LEU A 301 5.65 -16.28 9.29
C LEU A 301 6.75 -15.96 10.31
N SER A 302 7.22 -16.95 11.08
CA SER A 302 8.26 -16.72 12.10
C SER A 302 9.67 -16.74 11.51
N LYS A 303 9.95 -17.52 10.48
CA LYS A 303 11.31 -17.77 9.96
C LYS A 303 11.51 -17.36 8.50
N GLY A 304 10.43 -17.33 7.67
CA GLY A 304 10.51 -17.22 6.21
C GLY A 304 11.21 -15.97 5.70
N ARG A 305 11.00 -14.81 6.37
CA ARG A 305 11.53 -13.52 5.91
C ARG A 305 13.01 -13.52 5.61
N ALA A 306 13.81 -14.06 6.50
CA ALA A 306 15.28 -14.06 6.35
C ALA A 306 15.78 -15.00 5.26
N VAL A 307 14.99 -16.00 4.87
CA VAL A 307 15.38 -17.06 3.94
C VAL A 307 14.68 -16.96 2.57
N GLY A 308 14.07 -15.81 2.27
CA GLY A 308 13.47 -15.58 0.98
C GLY A 308 12.15 -16.33 0.76
N VAL A 309 11.34 -16.48 1.82
CA VAL A 309 9.96 -16.97 1.75
C VAL A 309 9.04 -15.92 2.37
N SER A 310 8.20 -15.32 1.55
CA SER A 310 7.23 -14.29 1.96
C SER A 310 5.81 -14.83 1.83
N VAL A 311 4.92 -14.42 2.73
CA VAL A 311 3.51 -14.83 2.73
C VAL A 311 2.62 -13.59 2.67
N ILE A 312 1.66 -13.60 1.76
CA ILE A 312 0.55 -12.66 1.70
C ILE A 312 -0.70 -13.48 1.99
N ALA A 313 -1.43 -13.12 3.05
CA ALA A 313 -2.69 -13.76 3.38
C ALA A 313 -3.82 -12.74 3.27
N ALA A 314 -4.73 -12.97 2.34
CA ALA A 314 -5.95 -12.19 2.23
C ALA A 314 -7.08 -12.89 2.98
N LEU A 315 -7.99 -12.07 3.57
CA LEU A 315 -9.12 -12.57 4.33
C LEU A 315 -10.26 -11.53 4.37
N GLN A 316 -11.47 -12.03 4.53
CA GLN A 316 -12.65 -11.17 4.68
C GLN A 316 -12.92 -10.86 6.15
N ASP A 317 -12.80 -11.85 7.01
CA ASP A 317 -12.95 -11.71 8.45
C ASP A 317 -11.59 -11.75 9.16
N PRO A 318 -11.13 -10.65 9.79
CA PRO A 318 -9.85 -10.60 10.49
C PRO A 318 -9.88 -11.17 11.92
N SER A 319 -10.85 -12.01 12.25
CA SER A 319 -10.96 -12.63 13.57
C SER A 319 -9.76 -13.54 13.92
N LYS A 320 -9.63 -13.91 15.20
CA LYS A 320 -8.58 -14.84 15.65
C LYS A 320 -8.81 -16.26 15.15
N GLU A 321 -10.06 -16.58 14.92
CA GLU A 321 -10.49 -17.86 14.40
C GLU A 321 -10.05 -18.02 12.96
N THR A 322 -10.15 -16.94 12.18
CA THR A 322 -9.75 -16.92 10.75
C THR A 322 -8.24 -16.84 10.56
N MET A 323 -7.54 -16.05 11.37
CA MET A 323 -6.07 -15.92 11.25
C MET A 323 -5.42 -15.89 12.63
N PRO A 324 -5.18 -17.06 13.25
CA PRO A 324 -4.60 -17.15 14.58
C PRO A 324 -3.22 -16.48 14.70
N ASN A 325 -2.43 -16.52 13.62
CA ASN A 325 -1.05 -16.01 13.57
C ASN A 325 -0.96 -14.57 13.04
N ARG A 326 -2.06 -13.81 12.95
CA ARG A 326 -2.09 -12.47 12.34
C ARG A 326 -1.11 -11.47 12.95
N GLN A 327 -0.73 -11.64 14.22
CA GLN A 327 0.28 -10.79 14.88
C GLN A 327 1.67 -10.94 14.30
N LEU A 328 1.95 -11.99 13.53
CA LEU A 328 3.25 -12.24 12.90
C LEU A 328 3.42 -11.52 11.55
N PHE A 329 2.39 -10.84 11.06
CA PHE A 329 2.47 -10.04 9.85
C PHE A 329 2.95 -8.61 10.17
N PRO A 330 4.14 -8.21 9.74
CA PRO A 330 4.66 -6.86 9.98
C PRO A 330 3.97 -5.79 9.16
N ILE A 331 3.43 -6.14 7.99
CA ILE A 331 2.68 -5.22 7.14
C ILE A 331 1.22 -5.64 7.15
N ARG A 332 0.34 -4.70 7.44
CA ARG A 332 -1.08 -4.93 7.51
C ARG A 332 -1.83 -3.91 6.68
N VAL A 333 -2.65 -4.40 5.77
CA VAL A 333 -3.51 -3.60 4.89
C VAL A 333 -4.95 -3.89 5.27
N GLY A 334 -5.65 -2.89 5.78
CA GLY A 334 -7.09 -2.95 6.04
C GLY A 334 -7.82 -2.14 4.98
N LEU A 335 -8.54 -2.81 4.09
CA LEU A 335 -9.49 -2.19 3.16
C LEU A 335 -10.80 -1.89 3.89
N ARG A 336 -11.89 -1.62 3.16
CA ARG A 336 -13.22 -1.46 3.77
C ARG A 336 -13.55 -2.69 4.64
N LEU A 337 -13.91 -2.43 5.89
CA LEU A 337 -14.39 -3.40 6.87
C LEU A 337 -15.78 -3.00 7.32
N ASP A 338 -16.55 -3.97 7.81
CA ASP A 338 -17.96 -3.73 8.16
C ASP A 338 -18.12 -3.12 9.56
N GLU A 339 -17.15 -3.36 10.46
CA GLU A 339 -17.23 -2.92 11.86
C GLU A 339 -15.92 -2.28 12.37
N PRO A 340 -16.03 -1.29 13.29
CA PRO A 340 -14.85 -0.68 13.93
C PRO A 340 -13.96 -1.69 14.67
N THR A 341 -14.55 -2.74 15.24
CA THR A 341 -13.85 -3.83 15.95
C THR A 341 -12.89 -4.59 15.02
N GLN A 342 -13.26 -4.76 13.76
CA GLN A 342 -12.43 -5.43 12.75
C GLN A 342 -11.18 -4.60 12.41
N THR A 343 -11.27 -3.26 12.44
CA THR A 343 -10.08 -2.40 12.29
C THR A 343 -9.04 -2.69 13.38
N ALA A 344 -9.48 -2.83 14.63
CA ALA A 344 -8.59 -3.21 15.73
C ALA A 344 -8.06 -4.64 15.60
N MET A 345 -8.81 -5.56 14.99
CA MET A 345 -8.33 -6.91 14.71
C MET A 345 -7.21 -6.94 13.67
N VAL A 346 -7.25 -6.08 12.67
CA VAL A 346 -6.19 -5.95 11.65
C VAL A 346 -4.99 -5.19 12.19
N HIS A 347 -5.21 -3.98 12.66
CA HIS A 347 -4.16 -3.00 12.93
C HIS A 347 -3.73 -2.92 14.41
N GLY A 348 -4.39 -3.67 15.28
CA GLY A 348 -4.14 -3.66 16.72
C GLY A 348 -5.03 -2.68 17.47
N GLN A 349 -5.02 -2.79 18.80
CA GLN A 349 -5.82 -1.93 19.66
C GLN A 349 -5.42 -0.45 19.53
N GLY A 350 -6.41 0.44 19.60
CA GLY A 350 -6.19 1.88 19.44
C GLY A 350 -5.84 2.33 18.01
N ALA A 351 -5.97 1.46 17.01
CA ALA A 351 -5.70 1.82 15.62
C ALA A 351 -6.67 2.88 15.12
N LYS A 352 -7.95 2.80 15.51
CA LYS A 352 -8.94 3.82 15.19
C LYS A 352 -8.53 5.19 15.72
N ASP A 353 -8.11 5.28 16.99
CA ASP A 353 -7.70 6.53 17.62
C ASP A 353 -6.45 7.15 16.99
N ARG A 354 -5.69 6.34 16.22
CA ARG A 354 -4.54 6.76 15.45
C ARG A 354 -4.84 6.97 13.95
N GLY A 355 -6.11 6.97 13.55
CA GLY A 355 -6.58 7.34 12.23
C GLY A 355 -6.76 6.20 11.24
N ALA A 356 -6.75 4.91 11.65
CA ALA A 356 -7.14 3.80 10.78
C ALA A 356 -8.67 3.63 10.78
N LEU A 357 -9.35 4.21 9.80
CA LEU A 357 -10.82 4.26 9.71
C LEU A 357 -11.36 3.30 8.63
N CYS A 358 -10.94 2.02 8.67
CA CYS A 358 -11.31 1.04 7.66
C CYS A 358 -12.84 0.83 7.53
N HIS A 359 -13.59 1.00 8.62
CA HIS A 359 -15.05 0.86 8.66
C HIS A 359 -15.82 2.07 8.12
N GLU A 360 -15.13 3.18 7.87
CA GLU A 360 -15.71 4.40 7.29
C GLU A 360 -15.48 4.48 5.77
N ILE A 361 -14.72 3.54 5.19
CA ILE A 361 -14.45 3.52 3.75
C ILE A 361 -15.77 3.18 3.02
N PRO A 362 -16.23 4.04 2.08
CA PRO A 362 -17.45 3.78 1.32
C PRO A 362 -17.32 2.53 0.43
N ASP A 363 -18.42 1.85 0.19
CA ASP A 363 -18.49 0.73 -0.75
C ASP A 363 -18.24 1.15 -2.22
N THR A 364 -18.43 2.42 -2.53
CA THR A 364 -18.19 3.02 -3.85
C THR A 364 -16.71 3.22 -4.16
N THR A 365 -15.81 3.01 -3.20
CA THR A 365 -14.37 3.22 -3.37
C THR A 365 -13.55 1.93 -3.14
N PRO A 366 -13.76 0.85 -3.92
CA PRO A 366 -12.98 -0.36 -3.79
C PRO A 366 -11.48 -0.08 -3.99
N GLY A 367 -10.64 -0.81 -3.26
CA GLY A 367 -9.18 -0.64 -3.28
C GLY A 367 -8.67 0.44 -2.32
N VAL A 368 -9.54 1.27 -1.72
CA VAL A 368 -9.15 2.18 -0.64
C VAL A 368 -8.93 1.40 0.65
N GLY A 369 -7.90 1.76 1.39
CA GLY A 369 -7.54 1.13 2.65
C GLY A 369 -6.55 1.93 3.48
N TYR A 370 -6.18 1.37 4.62
CA TYR A 370 -5.14 1.89 5.50
C TYR A 370 -4.01 0.88 5.63
N VAL A 371 -2.78 1.35 5.58
CA VAL A 371 -1.57 0.52 5.74
C VAL A 371 -0.89 0.87 7.04
N GLY A 372 -0.57 -0.15 7.83
CA GLY A 372 0.27 -0.05 9.02
C GLY A 372 1.47 -1.00 8.90
N GLU A 373 2.62 -0.55 9.35
CA GLU A 373 3.85 -1.34 9.44
C GLU A 373 4.34 -1.45 10.89
N ASP A 374 4.93 -2.58 11.25
CA ASP A 374 5.55 -2.76 12.55
C ASP A 374 6.66 -1.72 12.78
N GLY A 375 6.66 -1.12 13.97
CA GLY A 375 7.61 -0.06 14.32
C GLY A 375 7.13 1.36 13.98
N THR A 376 5.97 1.50 13.31
CA THR A 376 5.31 2.79 13.10
C THR A 376 4.03 2.88 13.92
N THR A 377 3.65 4.09 14.29
CA THR A 377 2.35 4.38 14.95
C THR A 377 1.35 5.01 14.01
N GLU A 378 1.80 5.38 12.84
CA GLU A 378 1.01 6.08 11.81
C GLU A 378 0.40 5.09 10.84
N PHE A 379 -0.78 5.43 10.34
CA PHE A 379 -1.45 4.73 9.26
C PHE A 379 -1.48 5.62 8.02
N VAL A 380 -1.27 5.01 6.87
CA VAL A 380 -1.31 5.71 5.59
C VAL A 380 -2.57 5.28 4.86
N ARG A 381 -3.41 6.24 4.49
CA ARG A 381 -4.56 5.97 3.64
C ARG A 381 -4.09 5.85 2.19
N VAL A 382 -4.53 4.79 1.51
CA VAL A 382 -4.05 4.39 0.18
C VAL A 382 -5.20 3.93 -0.70
N ARG A 383 -4.97 3.89 -2.01
CA ARG A 383 -5.83 3.18 -2.97
C ARG A 383 -4.99 2.36 -3.92
N ALA A 384 -5.33 1.08 -4.09
CA ALA A 384 -4.72 0.21 -5.08
C ALA A 384 -5.03 0.66 -6.51
N TYR A 385 -4.18 0.30 -7.46
CA TYR A 385 -4.53 0.43 -8.87
C TYR A 385 -5.80 -0.37 -9.17
N TRP A 386 -6.64 0.19 -10.01
CA TRP A 386 -7.77 -0.53 -10.57
C TRP A 386 -7.25 -1.46 -11.66
N ILE A 387 -7.52 -2.74 -11.51
CA ILE A 387 -7.15 -3.75 -12.50
C ILE A 387 -8.41 -4.55 -12.83
N ASP A 388 -8.85 -4.42 -14.06
CA ASP A 388 -9.95 -5.20 -14.64
C ASP A 388 -9.41 -6.49 -15.29
N ASP A 389 -10.31 -7.27 -15.86
CA ASP A 389 -10.00 -8.54 -16.47
C ASP A 389 -9.05 -8.43 -17.66
N ASP A 390 -9.25 -7.43 -18.53
CA ASP A 390 -8.39 -7.20 -19.69
C ASP A 390 -6.98 -6.78 -19.26
N GLN A 391 -6.88 -5.97 -18.23
CA GLN A 391 -5.60 -5.56 -17.64
C GLN A 391 -4.88 -6.73 -16.96
N ALA A 392 -5.62 -7.61 -16.26
CA ALA A 392 -5.04 -8.81 -15.67
C ALA A 392 -4.50 -9.75 -16.75
N ASP A 393 -5.22 -9.95 -17.85
CA ASP A 393 -4.76 -10.74 -18.99
C ASP A 393 -3.49 -10.13 -19.65
N ALA A 394 -3.46 -8.79 -19.79
CA ALA A 394 -2.28 -8.09 -20.29
C ALA A 394 -1.06 -8.24 -19.37
N ILE A 395 -1.25 -8.27 -18.05
CA ILE A 395 -0.20 -8.55 -17.07
C ILE A 395 0.35 -9.97 -17.26
N VAL A 396 -0.54 -10.93 -17.42
CA VAL A 396 -0.16 -12.34 -17.66
C VAL A 396 0.65 -12.46 -18.94
N ASP A 397 0.19 -11.87 -20.04
CA ASP A 397 0.89 -11.93 -21.34
C ASP A 397 2.24 -11.23 -21.30
N ALA A 398 2.35 -10.14 -20.55
CA ALA A 398 3.60 -9.40 -20.42
C ALA A 398 4.68 -10.13 -19.62
N TYR A 399 4.26 -10.84 -18.56
CA TYR A 399 5.19 -11.34 -17.55
C TYR A 399 5.23 -12.85 -17.40
N ALA A 400 4.37 -13.62 -18.09
CA ALA A 400 4.48 -15.08 -18.08
C ALA A 400 5.88 -15.50 -18.54
N PRO A 401 6.55 -16.41 -17.81
CA PRO A 401 7.81 -16.98 -18.25
C PRO A 401 7.65 -17.57 -19.64
N ILE A 402 8.59 -17.31 -20.53
CA ILE A 402 8.61 -17.95 -21.85
C ILE A 402 8.83 -19.44 -21.58
N PRO A 403 7.94 -20.36 -22.03
CA PRO A 403 8.16 -21.76 -21.87
C PRO A 403 9.53 -22.10 -22.51
N MET A 404 10.44 -22.64 -21.72
CA MET A 404 11.67 -23.15 -22.26
C MET A 404 11.27 -24.25 -23.25
N ALA A 405 11.63 -24.09 -24.52
CA ALA A 405 11.39 -25.12 -25.49
C ALA A 405 11.94 -26.43 -24.89
N PRO A 406 11.20 -27.55 -24.94
CA PRO A 406 11.76 -28.81 -24.51
C PRO A 406 13.09 -28.96 -25.21
N PRO A 407 14.15 -29.45 -24.52
CA PRO A 407 15.42 -29.70 -25.16
C PRO A 407 15.09 -30.47 -26.44
N ALA A 408 15.59 -29.98 -27.57
CA ALA A 408 15.36 -30.63 -28.85
C ALA A 408 15.58 -32.12 -28.60
N THR A 409 14.55 -32.94 -28.81
CA THR A 409 14.69 -34.38 -28.75
C THR A 409 15.83 -34.66 -29.70
N VAL A 410 16.96 -35.05 -29.15
CA VAL A 410 18.02 -35.62 -29.95
C VAL A 410 17.29 -36.73 -30.71
N ASP A 411 17.19 -36.61 -32.03
CA ASP A 411 16.58 -37.63 -32.85
C ASP A 411 17.23 -38.93 -32.43
N ASP A 412 16.44 -39.86 -31.89
CA ASP A 412 16.86 -41.20 -31.49
C ASP A 412 17.15 -42.07 -32.74
N ASP A 413 17.28 -41.43 -33.90
CA ASP A 413 17.76 -42.01 -35.17
C ASP A 413 19.31 -42.09 -35.27
N PHE A 414 20.02 -42.01 -34.14
CA PHE A 414 21.41 -42.38 -34.09
C PHE A 414 21.50 -43.90 -34.29
N ASP A 415 21.68 -44.36 -35.58
CA ASP A 415 22.01 -45.72 -35.90
C ASP A 415 23.53 -45.95 -35.76
N PRO A 416 23.96 -46.65 -34.69
CA PRO A 416 25.38 -46.93 -34.48
C PRO A 416 26.04 -47.70 -35.64
N ALA A 417 25.26 -48.34 -36.53
CA ALA A 417 25.78 -49.12 -37.70
C ALA A 417 26.14 -48.18 -38.87
N THR A 418 25.67 -46.91 -38.85
CA THR A 418 25.99 -45.89 -39.88
C THR A 418 26.99 -44.85 -39.41
N PHE A 419 27.48 -44.93 -38.16
CA PHE A 419 28.48 -44.03 -37.61
C PHE A 419 29.86 -44.31 -38.23
N ASP A 420 30.34 -43.40 -39.05
CA ASP A 420 31.71 -43.42 -39.58
C ASP A 420 32.61 -42.57 -38.63
N PRO A 421 33.50 -43.21 -37.86
CA PRO A 421 34.38 -42.52 -36.94
C PRO A 421 35.44 -41.63 -37.62
N ASP A 422 35.65 -41.79 -38.93
CA ASP A 422 36.63 -41.02 -39.72
C ASP A 422 35.97 -39.86 -40.48
N HIS A 423 34.63 -39.69 -40.40
CA HIS A 423 33.91 -38.56 -40.98
C HIS A 423 33.98 -37.33 -40.05
N ILE A 424 34.79 -36.35 -40.40
CA ILE A 424 34.87 -35.06 -39.76
C ILE A 424 33.80 -34.15 -40.37
N PRO A 425 32.72 -33.75 -39.62
CA PRO A 425 31.72 -32.83 -40.17
C PRO A 425 32.36 -31.48 -40.46
N GLY A 426 32.36 -31.04 -41.71
CA GLY A 426 32.81 -29.70 -42.09
C GLY A 426 33.77 -29.60 -43.27
N GLU A 427 34.20 -30.70 -43.90
CA GLU A 427 35.10 -30.62 -45.09
C GLU A 427 34.38 -30.55 -46.42
N ASP A 428 33.06 -30.85 -46.51
CA ASP A 428 32.36 -30.97 -47.82
C ASP A 428 31.27 -29.89 -48.07
N ASP A 429 31.06 -28.89 -47.16
CA ASP A 429 29.96 -27.91 -47.29
C ASP A 429 30.40 -26.52 -47.82
N GLU A 430 31.48 -26.44 -48.61
CA GLU A 430 31.81 -25.22 -49.37
C GLU A 430 31.14 -25.18 -50.74
N GLN A 431 29.82 -25.38 -50.87
CA GLN A 431 29.07 -24.98 -52.07
C GLN A 431 27.62 -24.64 -51.72
N GLY A 432 27.31 -23.37 -51.52
CA GLY A 432 25.91 -22.93 -51.49
C GLY A 432 25.54 -21.64 -50.78
N TRP A 433 26.36 -20.60 -50.86
CA TRP A 433 25.90 -19.23 -50.58
C TRP A 433 26.21 -18.31 -51.76
N ALA A 434 25.32 -18.35 -52.76
CA ALA A 434 25.19 -17.30 -53.78
C ALA A 434 23.76 -17.37 -54.33
N ALA A 435 22.86 -16.51 -53.84
CA ALA A 435 21.86 -15.68 -54.53
C ALA A 435 20.89 -15.07 -53.48
#